data_861969b6d8a017069bc80fb58a92e03f
#
_entry.id   861969b6d8a017069bc80fb58a92e03f
#
_cell.length_a   1.000
_cell.length_b   1.000
_cell.length_c   1.000
_cell.angle_alpha   90.00
_cell.angle_beta   90.00
_cell.angle_gamma   90.00
#
_symmetry.space_group_name_H-M   'P 1'
#
loop_
_entity.id
_entity.type
_entity.pdbx_description
1 polymer ?
#
loop_
_entity_poly.entity_id
_entity_poly.type
_entity_poly.pdbx_seq_one_letter_code
_entity_poly.pdbx_strand_id
1 'polypeptide(L)' 'MPDPRTDELRLEQVQRAKREEDQARDADQEAAERAHERRADKAEYLREKLAERGRAEDEAADDD' A
#
# COMPACT_ATOMS: atom_id res chain seq x y z
N MET A 1 6.54 -24.44 42.91
CA MET A 1 5.29 -23.99 42.30
C MET A 1 5.54 -22.76 41.46
N PRO A 2 5.04 -22.68 40.26
CA PRO A 2 5.14 -21.45 39.47
C PRO A 2 4.34 -20.34 40.15
N ASP A 3 4.94 -19.17 40.23
CA ASP A 3 4.29 -17.98 40.79
C ASP A 3 3.20 -17.53 39.82
N PRO A 4 1.93 -17.31 40.23
CA PRO A 4 0.87 -16.79 39.37
C PRO A 4 1.24 -15.48 38.69
N ARG A 5 2.06 -14.65 39.29
CA ARG A 5 2.56 -13.41 38.70
C ARG A 5 3.46 -13.67 37.50
N THR A 6 4.27 -14.73 37.56
CA THR A 6 5.13 -15.11 36.43
C THR A 6 4.30 -15.55 35.24
N ASP A 7 3.23 -16.32 35.46
CA ASP A 7 2.33 -16.77 34.41
C ASP A 7 1.57 -15.58 33.79
N GLU A 8 1.11 -14.63 34.60
CA GLU A 8 0.46 -13.40 34.13
C GLU A 8 1.41 -12.57 33.29
N LEU A 9 2.66 -12.41 33.72
CA LEU A 9 3.67 -11.66 32.99
C LEU A 9 3.99 -12.32 31.63
N ARG A 10 4.08 -13.65 31.60
CA ARG A 10 4.27 -14.39 30.36
C ARG A 10 3.10 -14.18 29.38
N LEU A 11 1.87 -14.26 29.88
CA LEU A 11 0.68 -14.03 29.09
C LEU A 11 0.67 -12.61 28.54
N GLU A 12 0.98 -11.61 29.36
CA GLU A 12 1.08 -10.22 28.92
C GLU A 12 2.13 -10.05 27.83
N GLN A 13 3.29 -10.69 27.96
CA GLN A 13 4.34 -10.64 26.94
C GLN A 13 3.89 -11.26 25.63
N VAL A 14 3.22 -12.39 25.66
CA VAL A 14 2.69 -13.05 24.46
C VAL A 14 1.64 -12.18 23.78
N GLN A 15 0.71 -11.61 24.55
CA GLN A 15 -0.33 -10.73 24.01
C GLN A 15 0.25 -9.46 23.41
N ARG A 16 1.28 -8.90 24.05
CA ARG A 16 1.97 -7.70 23.55
C ARG A 16 2.69 -8.00 22.25
N ALA A 17 3.43 -9.11 22.17
CA ALA A 17 4.13 -9.51 20.97
C ALA A 17 3.15 -9.71 19.80
N LYS A 18 2.01 -10.35 20.07
CA LYS A 18 0.97 -10.57 19.06
C LYS A 18 0.39 -9.26 18.54
N ARG A 19 0.11 -8.30 19.44
CA ARG A 19 -0.39 -6.98 19.04
C ARG A 19 0.63 -6.23 18.19
N GLU A 20 1.91 -6.30 18.55
CA GLU A 20 2.98 -5.68 17.78
C GLU A 20 3.11 -6.29 16.38
N GLU A 21 3.00 -7.61 16.27
CA GLU A 21 3.00 -8.32 14.99
C GLU A 21 1.81 -7.92 14.12
N ASP A 22 0.62 -7.85 14.71
CA ASP A 22 -0.60 -7.44 14.00
C ASP A 22 -0.50 -5.99 13.51
N GLN A 23 0.02 -5.09 14.34
CA GLN A 23 0.25 -3.69 13.97
C GLN A 23 1.26 -3.57 12.83
N ALA A 24 2.35 -4.34 12.88
CA ALA A 24 3.36 -4.35 11.82
C ALA A 24 2.77 -4.86 10.51
N ARG A 25 1.95 -5.90 10.56
CA ARG A 25 1.28 -6.46 9.38
C ARG A 25 0.31 -5.45 8.76
N ASP A 26 -0.49 -4.78 9.59
CA ASP A 26 -1.44 -3.76 9.13
C ASP A 26 -0.70 -2.57 8.48
N ALA A 27 0.41 -2.14 9.08
CA ALA A 27 1.23 -1.08 8.53
C ALA A 27 1.82 -1.46 7.16
N ASP A 28 2.28 -2.71 7.00
CA ASP A 28 2.80 -3.24 5.74
C ASP A 28 1.71 -3.29 4.66
N GLN A 29 0.48 -3.70 5.03
CA GLN A 29 -0.66 -3.72 4.12
C GLN A 29 -1.02 -2.31 3.65
N GLU A 30 -1.09 -1.35 4.56
CA GLU A 30 -1.37 0.06 4.23
C GLU A 30 -0.30 0.62 3.29
N ALA A 31 0.97 0.32 3.54
CA ALA A 31 2.06 0.77 2.68
C ALA A 31 1.96 0.15 1.28
N ALA A 32 1.60 -1.13 1.19
CA ALA A 32 1.41 -1.81 -0.09
C ALA A 32 0.22 -1.22 -0.85
N GLU A 33 -0.90 -0.94 -0.19
CA GLU A 33 -2.07 -0.32 -0.79
C GLU A 33 -1.74 1.07 -1.35
N ARG A 34 -1.02 1.89 -0.59
CA ARG A 34 -0.58 3.22 -1.06
C ARG A 34 0.35 3.12 -2.26
N ALA A 35 1.24 2.14 -2.28
CA ALA A 35 2.13 1.91 -3.41
C ALA A 35 1.34 1.51 -4.67
N HIS A 36 0.34 0.65 -4.52
CA HIS A 36 -0.54 0.27 -5.62
C HIS A 36 -1.35 1.45 -6.15
N GLU A 37 -1.92 2.26 -5.28
CA GLU A 37 -2.66 3.46 -5.68
C GLU A 37 -1.79 4.43 -6.46
N ARG A 38 -0.56 4.68 -6.00
CA ARG A 38 0.37 5.56 -6.69
C ARG A 38 0.74 5.03 -8.09
N ARG A 39 0.93 3.72 -8.22
CA ARG A 39 1.21 3.10 -9.52
C ARG A 39 0.02 3.18 -10.46
N ALA A 40 -1.18 2.97 -9.94
CA ALA A 40 -2.41 3.07 -10.71
C ALA A 40 -2.63 4.51 -11.19
N ASP A 41 -2.46 5.50 -10.32
CA ASP A 41 -2.58 6.91 -10.65
C ASP A 41 -1.56 7.33 -11.72
N LYS A 42 -0.33 6.86 -11.59
CA LYS A 42 0.72 7.13 -12.56
C LYS A 42 0.41 6.49 -13.92
N ALA A 43 -0.07 5.25 -13.91
CA ALA A 43 -0.45 4.56 -15.14
C ALA A 43 -1.61 5.26 -15.85
N GLU A 44 -2.61 5.71 -15.09
CA GLU A 44 -3.74 6.48 -15.62
C GLU A 44 -3.29 7.81 -16.21
N TYR A 45 -2.44 8.54 -15.50
CA TYR A 45 -1.85 9.79 -15.99
C TYR A 45 -1.11 9.59 -17.30
N LEU A 46 -0.25 8.57 -17.38
CA LEU A 46 0.50 8.26 -18.59
C LEU A 46 -0.41 7.88 -19.75
N ARG A 47 -1.48 7.13 -19.48
CA ARG A 47 -2.47 6.75 -20.49
C ARG A 47 -3.17 7.98 -21.06
N GLU A 48 -3.59 8.91 -20.21
CA GLU A 48 -4.21 10.17 -20.61
C GLU A 48 -3.25 11.01 -21.45
N LYS A 49 -1.99 11.12 -21.06
CA LYS A 49 -0.98 11.87 -21.80
C LYS A 49 -0.69 11.27 -23.17
N LEU A 50 -0.64 9.95 -23.27
CA LEU A 50 -0.48 9.26 -24.54
C LEU A 50 -1.69 9.44 -25.45
N ALA A 51 -2.90 9.42 -24.89
CA ALA A 51 -4.12 9.68 -25.64
C ALA A 51 -4.17 11.12 -26.19
N GLU A 52 -3.79 12.11 -25.37
CA GLU A 52 -3.69 13.50 -25.81
C GLU A 52 -2.67 13.66 -26.93
N ARG A 53 -1.52 13.03 -26.80
CA ARG A 53 -0.47 13.06 -27.82
C ARG A 53 -0.94 12.42 -29.13
N GLY A 54 -1.63 11.28 -29.05
CA GLY A 54 -2.20 10.62 -30.22
C GLY A 54 -3.22 11.50 -30.95
N ARG A 55 -4.09 12.16 -30.17
CA ARG A 55 -5.06 13.12 -30.79
C ARG A 55 -4.37 14.31 -31.44
N ALA A 56 -3.34 14.85 -30.82
CA ALA A 56 -2.58 15.96 -31.38
C ALA A 56 -1.86 15.55 -32.68
N GLU A 57 -1.30 14.35 -32.73
CA GLU A 57 -0.68 13.80 -33.93
C GLU A 57 -1.70 13.60 -35.07
N ASP A 58 -2.89 13.09 -34.76
CA ASP A 58 -3.97 12.88 -35.72
C ASP A 58 -4.48 14.22 -36.30
N GLU A 59 -4.65 15.22 -35.42
CA GLU A 59 -5.04 16.57 -35.87
C GLU A 59 -3.98 17.20 -36.75
N ALA A 60 -2.70 17.02 -36.45
CA ALA A 60 -1.60 17.52 -37.25
C ALA A 60 -1.55 16.81 -38.64
N ALA A 61 -1.89 15.51 -38.66
CA ALA A 61 -1.96 14.75 -39.92
C ALA A 61 -3.13 15.20 -40.81
N ASP A 62 -4.25 15.62 -40.20
CA ASP A 62 -5.43 16.09 -40.95
C ASP A 62 -5.27 17.50 -41.55
N ASP A 63 -4.27 18.25 -41.11
CA ASP A 63 -4.00 19.62 -41.58
C ASP A 63 -3.26 19.68 -42.94
N ASP A 64 -3.06 18.54 -43.53
CA ASP A 64 -2.53 18.47 -44.90
C ASP A 64 -3.68 18.57 -45.95
#